data_b63ae231f36915d19b505d5e1f13dd92
#
_entry.id   b63ae231f36915d19b505d5e1f13dd92
#
_cell.length_a   1.000
_cell.length_b   1.000
_cell.length_c   1.000
_cell.angle_alpha   90.00
_cell.angle_beta   90.00
_cell.angle_gamma   90.00
#
_symmetry.space_group_name_H-M   'P 1'
#
loop_
_entity.id
_entity.type
_entity.pdbx_description
1 polymer ?
#
loop_
_entity_poly.entity_id
_entity_poly.type
_entity_poly.pdbx_seq_one_letter_code
_entity_poly.pdbx_strand_id
1 'polypeptide(L)'
;MLNQLGTIAILGSGETSPNLVAVHRKLLQEIPKPVNAYMLDSPFGFQENADQLVEKIQDFYDLSLNIKIKLASYRNIEELNTKSFFKTISLLEKADFIFAGPGSPSYASKLWVNNEIEETLFNHIKKGANALFASAAATTLGENTLPVYEIYKVGIDPYWEEGLDLLGLYGLSCTVVPVSYTHLRAHETDL
;
A
#
# COMPACT_ATOMS: atom_id res chain seq x y z
N MET A 1 -6.80 12.10 26.28
CA MET A 1 -7.30 10.87 25.64
C MET A 1 -6.19 10.37 24.74
N LEU A 2 -5.75 9.12 24.93
CA LEU A 2 -4.82 8.50 23.97
C LEU A 2 -5.58 8.37 22.66
N ASN A 3 -5.14 9.04 21.60
CA ASN A 3 -5.72 8.85 20.28
C ASN A 3 -5.58 7.38 19.92
N GLN A 4 -6.70 6.73 19.62
CA GLN A 4 -6.68 5.36 19.13
C GLN A 4 -6.02 5.36 17.74
N LEU A 5 -5.06 4.46 17.52
CA LEU A 5 -4.45 4.28 16.20
C LEU A 5 -5.51 3.86 15.17
N GLY A 6 -5.32 4.27 13.95
CA GLY A 6 -6.13 3.81 12.81
C GLY A 6 -5.98 2.30 12.59
N THR A 7 -6.78 1.75 11.71
CA THR A 7 -6.72 0.32 11.36
C THR A 7 -5.89 0.14 10.08
N ILE A 8 -4.88 -0.72 10.12
CA ILE A 8 -4.17 -1.20 8.93
C ILE A 8 -4.72 -2.57 8.57
N ALA A 9 -5.34 -2.69 7.38
CA ALA A 9 -5.66 -3.98 6.79
C ALA A 9 -4.56 -4.44 5.85
N ILE A 10 -4.20 -5.71 5.93
CA ILE A 10 -3.14 -6.33 5.14
C ILE A 10 -3.75 -7.43 4.27
N LEU A 11 -3.58 -7.32 2.96
CA LEU A 11 -4.02 -8.31 1.99
C LEU A 11 -2.83 -8.89 1.24
N GLY A 12 -2.78 -10.22 1.08
CA GLY A 12 -1.71 -10.89 0.33
C GLY A 12 -1.83 -10.67 -1.18
N SER A 13 -3.05 -10.83 -1.71
CA SER A 13 -3.35 -10.67 -3.14
C SER A 13 -4.86 -10.59 -3.38
N GLY A 14 -5.25 -10.28 -4.62
CA GLY A 14 -6.66 -10.27 -5.04
C GLY A 14 -7.47 -9.13 -4.45
N GLU A 15 -6.83 -8.00 -4.16
CA GLU A 15 -7.38 -6.83 -3.47
C GLU A 15 -8.64 -6.26 -4.13
N THR A 16 -8.80 -6.44 -5.46
CA THR A 16 -10.01 -6.06 -6.22
C THR A 16 -10.93 -7.26 -6.51
N SER A 17 -10.73 -8.38 -5.82
CA SER A 17 -11.58 -9.56 -5.95
C SER A 17 -12.95 -9.34 -5.30
N PRO A 18 -14.05 -9.84 -5.91
CA PRO A 18 -15.38 -9.80 -5.31
C PRO A 18 -15.44 -10.39 -3.89
N ASN A 19 -14.61 -11.39 -3.60
CA ASN A 19 -14.57 -12.04 -2.29
C ASN A 19 -14.04 -11.12 -1.18
N LEU A 20 -13.29 -10.06 -1.52
CA LEU A 20 -12.72 -9.11 -0.57
C LEU A 20 -13.54 -7.83 -0.38
N VAL A 21 -14.63 -7.67 -1.11
CA VAL A 21 -15.55 -6.51 -0.96
C VAL A 21 -16.00 -6.33 0.49
N ALA A 22 -16.25 -7.42 1.21
CA ALA A 22 -16.66 -7.36 2.62
C ALA A 22 -15.58 -6.78 3.53
N VAL A 23 -14.31 -7.06 3.26
CA VAL A 23 -13.15 -6.52 4.02
C VAL A 23 -13.05 -5.00 3.82
N HIS A 24 -13.07 -4.56 2.55
CA HIS A 24 -13.06 -3.13 2.22
C HIS A 24 -14.24 -2.39 2.85
N ARG A 25 -15.44 -2.98 2.75
CA ARG A 25 -16.66 -2.39 3.31
C ARG A 25 -16.58 -2.23 4.82
N LYS A 26 -16.03 -3.22 5.53
CA LYS A 26 -15.85 -3.16 6.98
C LYS A 26 -14.94 -2.01 7.40
N LEU A 27 -13.82 -1.79 6.69
CA LEU A 27 -12.90 -0.67 6.97
C LEU A 27 -13.53 0.69 6.69
N LEU A 28 -14.32 0.80 5.61
CA LEU A 28 -14.90 2.05 5.13
C LEU A 28 -16.17 2.45 5.89
N GLN A 29 -16.92 1.50 6.45
CA GLN A 29 -18.15 1.77 7.17
C GLN A 29 -17.93 2.46 8.53
N GLU A 30 -16.74 2.32 9.11
CA GLU A 30 -16.36 2.96 10.38
C GLU A 30 -15.94 4.42 10.19
N ILE A 31 -15.79 4.86 8.94
CA ILE A 31 -15.38 6.23 8.59
C ILE A 31 -16.61 7.11 8.38
N PRO A 32 -16.69 8.29 9.01
CA PRO A 32 -17.76 9.25 8.76
C PRO A 32 -17.86 9.66 7.29
N LYS A 33 -19.06 9.76 6.75
CA LYS A 33 -19.29 10.17 5.36
C LYS A 33 -19.38 11.70 5.24
N PRO A 34 -18.91 12.28 4.11
CA PRO A 34 -18.29 11.59 2.95
C PRO A 34 -16.86 11.16 3.23
N VAL A 35 -16.47 9.95 2.77
CA VAL A 35 -15.13 9.41 2.93
C VAL A 35 -14.15 10.05 1.93
N ASN A 36 -13.06 10.62 2.40
CA ASN A 36 -11.96 11.06 1.56
C ASN A 36 -10.99 9.88 1.36
N ALA A 37 -11.27 9.06 0.35
CA ALA A 37 -10.46 7.91 0.00
C ALA A 37 -9.42 8.26 -1.06
N TYR A 38 -8.17 7.87 -0.83
CA TYR A 38 -7.07 8.06 -1.78
C TYR A 38 -6.31 6.75 -1.99
N MET A 39 -5.77 6.58 -3.21
CA MET A 39 -4.86 5.49 -3.55
C MET A 39 -3.49 6.02 -3.92
N LEU A 40 -2.44 5.31 -3.48
CA LEU A 40 -1.07 5.47 -3.91
C LEU A 40 -0.76 4.47 -5.02
N ASP A 41 -0.23 4.96 -6.13
CA ASP A 41 0.12 4.16 -7.32
C ASP A 41 1.63 3.86 -7.43
N SER A 42 2.41 4.29 -6.46
CA SER A 42 3.86 4.09 -6.41
C SER A 42 4.29 2.65 -6.65
N PRO A 43 3.67 1.60 -6.05
CA PRO A 43 4.15 0.24 -6.22
C PRO A 43 4.16 -0.26 -7.66
N PHE A 44 3.28 0.26 -8.52
CA PHE A 44 3.19 -0.08 -9.94
C PHE A 44 3.50 1.09 -10.89
N GLY A 45 4.01 2.20 -10.36
CA GLY A 45 4.27 3.44 -11.11
C GLY A 45 5.24 3.29 -12.28
N PHE A 46 6.11 2.27 -12.26
CA PHE A 46 7.06 1.96 -13.32
C PHE A 46 6.44 1.17 -14.51
N GLN A 47 5.22 0.69 -14.37
CA GLN A 47 4.58 -0.15 -15.38
C GLN A 47 3.93 0.69 -16.48
N GLU A 48 4.06 0.27 -17.73
CA GLU A 48 3.45 0.96 -18.90
C GLU A 48 1.92 1.03 -18.78
N ASN A 49 1.30 0.05 -18.13
CA ASN A 49 -0.15 -0.01 -17.93
C ASN A 49 -0.62 0.57 -16.58
N ALA A 50 0.20 1.40 -15.93
CA ALA A 50 -0.14 1.97 -14.61
C ALA A 50 -1.49 2.69 -14.59
N ASP A 51 -1.82 3.47 -15.64
CA ASP A 51 -3.09 4.18 -15.72
C ASP A 51 -4.29 3.21 -15.80
N GLN A 52 -4.17 2.10 -16.52
CA GLN A 52 -5.21 1.07 -16.57
C GLN A 52 -5.42 0.39 -15.23
N LEU A 53 -4.34 0.21 -14.44
CA LEU A 53 -4.44 -0.32 -13.07
C LEU A 53 -5.16 0.67 -12.14
N VAL A 54 -4.87 1.96 -12.28
CA VAL A 54 -5.57 3.02 -11.55
C VAL A 54 -7.07 2.99 -11.86
N GLU A 55 -7.45 2.99 -13.13
CA GLU A 55 -8.86 2.92 -13.57
C GLU A 55 -9.56 1.68 -13.00
N LYS A 56 -8.94 0.51 -13.11
CA LYS A 56 -9.50 -0.75 -12.58
C LYS A 56 -9.74 -0.70 -11.06
N ILE A 57 -8.83 -0.09 -10.31
CA ILE A 57 -9.00 0.07 -8.86
C ILE A 57 -10.12 1.07 -8.58
N GLN A 58 -10.16 2.19 -9.29
CA GLN A 58 -11.21 3.19 -9.14
C GLN A 58 -12.60 2.62 -9.46
N ASP A 59 -12.73 1.85 -10.53
CA ASP A 59 -13.95 1.15 -10.90
C ASP A 59 -14.39 0.17 -9.82
N PHE A 60 -13.46 -0.61 -9.25
CA PHE A 60 -13.77 -1.52 -8.15
C PHE A 60 -14.36 -0.77 -6.94
N TYR A 61 -13.75 0.34 -6.54
CA TYR A 61 -14.25 1.13 -5.41
C TYR A 61 -15.59 1.81 -5.72
N ASP A 62 -15.78 2.33 -6.91
CA ASP A 62 -17.03 2.98 -7.32
C ASP A 62 -18.17 1.95 -7.45
N LEU A 63 -17.97 0.88 -8.24
CA LEU A 63 -19.00 -0.11 -8.55
C LEU A 63 -19.33 -1.04 -7.39
N SER A 64 -18.33 -1.48 -6.61
CA SER A 64 -18.54 -2.47 -5.55
C SER A 64 -18.79 -1.88 -4.17
N LEU A 65 -18.31 -0.65 -3.93
CA LEU A 65 -18.32 -0.02 -2.60
C LEU A 65 -19.07 1.31 -2.57
N ASN A 66 -19.40 1.88 -3.73
CA ASN A 66 -19.99 3.23 -3.89
C ASN A 66 -19.11 4.30 -3.22
N ILE A 67 -17.79 4.20 -3.43
CA ILE A 67 -16.77 5.13 -2.92
C ILE A 67 -15.93 5.61 -4.09
N LYS A 68 -15.82 6.92 -4.28
CA LYS A 68 -14.91 7.50 -5.26
C LYS A 68 -13.50 7.63 -4.68
N ILE A 69 -12.66 6.63 -4.93
CA ILE A 69 -11.26 6.70 -4.54
C ILE A 69 -10.48 7.58 -5.52
N LYS A 70 -9.75 8.56 -4.99
CA LYS A 70 -8.97 9.51 -5.77
C LYS A 70 -7.51 9.08 -5.85
N LEU A 71 -6.83 9.46 -6.92
CA LEU A 71 -5.42 9.17 -7.09
C LEU A 71 -4.56 10.24 -6.38
N ALA A 72 -3.67 9.77 -5.49
CA ALA A 72 -2.54 10.51 -4.95
C ALA A 72 -1.27 9.93 -5.61
N SER A 73 -0.94 10.43 -6.81
CA SER A 73 0.10 9.85 -7.65
C SER A 73 1.50 10.27 -7.19
N TYR A 74 2.39 9.27 -7.07
CA TYR A 74 3.83 9.44 -6.93
C TYR A 74 4.53 8.22 -7.52
N ARG A 75 4.96 8.34 -8.78
CA ARG A 75 5.45 7.20 -9.58
C ARG A 75 6.95 7.18 -9.80
N ASN A 76 7.65 8.30 -9.60
CA ASN A 76 9.06 8.41 -9.92
C ASN A 76 9.81 9.20 -8.84
N ILE A 77 11.01 8.74 -8.50
CA ILE A 77 11.90 9.44 -7.54
C ILE A 77 12.25 10.87 -8.00
N GLU A 78 12.26 11.12 -9.30
CA GLU A 78 12.50 12.47 -9.87
C GLU A 78 11.38 13.47 -9.54
N GLU A 79 10.21 12.98 -9.13
CA GLU A 79 9.11 13.83 -8.66
C GLU A 79 9.34 14.37 -7.24
N LEU A 80 10.25 13.77 -6.47
CA LEU A 80 10.55 14.17 -5.10
C LEU A 80 10.84 15.69 -5.02
N ASN A 81 10.24 16.35 -4.04
CA ASN A 81 10.34 17.80 -3.83
C ASN A 81 9.79 18.69 -4.96
N THR A 82 9.04 18.13 -5.90
CA THR A 82 8.35 18.90 -6.93
C THR A 82 6.95 19.36 -6.45
N LYS A 83 6.32 20.25 -7.23
CA LYS A 83 4.94 20.65 -6.97
C LYS A 83 3.95 19.47 -7.02
N SER A 84 4.21 18.48 -7.89
CA SER A 84 3.40 17.25 -7.99
C SER A 84 3.50 16.44 -6.70
N PHE A 85 4.71 16.25 -6.19
CA PHE A 85 4.97 15.54 -4.94
C PHE A 85 4.24 16.21 -3.75
N PHE A 86 4.41 17.51 -3.54
CA PHE A 86 3.73 18.22 -2.46
C PHE A 86 2.19 18.23 -2.61
N LYS A 87 1.68 18.18 -3.85
CA LYS A 87 0.25 17.97 -4.07
C LYS A 87 -0.18 16.59 -3.56
N THR A 88 0.59 15.53 -3.85
CA THR A 88 0.33 14.17 -3.36
C THR A 88 0.32 14.14 -1.83
N ILE A 89 1.33 14.71 -1.16
CA ILE A 89 1.35 14.85 0.30
C ILE A 89 0.08 15.52 0.82
N SER A 90 -0.29 16.67 0.25
CA SER A 90 -1.49 17.41 0.68
C SER A 90 -2.81 16.62 0.48
N LEU A 91 -2.87 15.69 -0.48
CA LEU A 91 -4.01 14.80 -0.67
C LEU A 91 -4.04 13.71 0.41
N LEU A 92 -2.89 13.11 0.71
CA LEU A 92 -2.77 12.05 1.73
C LEU A 92 -3.04 12.60 3.15
N GLU A 93 -2.61 13.80 3.47
CA GLU A 93 -2.89 14.47 4.75
C GLU A 93 -4.39 14.61 5.02
N LYS A 94 -5.20 14.80 3.97
CA LYS A 94 -6.67 14.95 4.04
C LYS A 94 -7.41 13.62 3.96
N ALA A 95 -6.69 12.52 3.78
CA ALA A 95 -7.31 11.20 3.63
C ALA A 95 -7.94 10.73 4.96
N ASP A 96 -9.10 10.11 4.85
CA ASP A 96 -9.71 9.30 5.89
C ASP A 96 -9.37 7.82 5.66
N PHE A 97 -9.06 7.48 4.42
CA PHE A 97 -8.70 6.13 4.00
C PHE A 97 -7.63 6.18 2.90
N ILE A 98 -6.57 5.39 3.07
CA ILE A 98 -5.51 5.21 2.08
C ILE A 98 -5.49 3.75 1.61
N PHE A 99 -5.42 3.56 0.29
CA PHE A 99 -5.17 2.27 -0.36
C PHE A 99 -3.84 2.29 -1.10
N ALA A 100 -3.07 1.21 -0.96
CA ALA A 100 -1.92 0.94 -1.82
C ALA A 100 -1.89 -0.56 -2.17
N GLY A 101 -1.54 -0.90 -3.40
CA GLY A 101 -1.79 -2.21 -3.98
C GLY A 101 -0.59 -2.91 -4.60
N PRO A 102 -0.82 -3.64 -5.70
CA PRO A 102 0.17 -4.53 -6.30
C PRO A 102 1.33 -3.76 -6.93
N GLY A 103 2.38 -4.49 -7.34
CA GLY A 103 3.55 -3.94 -8.04
C GLY A 103 4.87 -4.54 -7.55
N SER A 104 5.89 -3.69 -7.39
CA SER A 104 7.20 -4.05 -6.85
C SER A 104 7.35 -3.49 -5.43
N PRO A 105 7.67 -4.33 -4.43
CA PRO A 105 7.94 -3.87 -3.07
C PRO A 105 9.16 -2.95 -2.97
N SER A 106 10.24 -3.29 -3.65
CA SER A 106 11.47 -2.48 -3.66
C SER A 106 11.23 -1.11 -4.31
N TYR A 107 10.44 -1.08 -5.38
CA TYR A 107 10.08 0.18 -6.02
C TYR A 107 9.24 1.07 -5.10
N ALA A 108 8.28 0.48 -4.39
CA ALA A 108 7.48 1.19 -3.39
C ALA A 108 8.35 1.70 -2.23
N SER A 109 9.21 0.83 -1.66
CA SER A 109 10.12 1.20 -0.57
C SER A 109 11.03 2.36 -0.96
N LYS A 110 11.66 2.30 -2.13
CA LYS A 110 12.51 3.38 -2.66
C LYS A 110 11.80 4.72 -2.77
N LEU A 111 10.49 4.72 -3.07
CA LEU A 111 9.70 5.94 -3.22
C LEU A 111 9.14 6.45 -1.89
N TRP A 112 8.99 5.60 -0.88
CA TRP A 112 8.27 5.96 0.34
C TRP A 112 9.16 6.15 1.56
N VAL A 113 10.20 5.32 1.71
CA VAL A 113 11.06 5.31 2.89
C VAL A 113 11.97 6.54 2.92
N ASN A 114 12.21 7.08 4.10
CA ASN A 114 13.08 8.22 4.36
C ASN A 114 12.67 9.53 3.65
N ASN A 115 11.34 9.75 3.47
CA ASN A 115 10.80 11.00 2.95
C ASN A 115 9.41 11.33 3.51
N GLU A 116 8.78 12.41 3.02
CA GLU A 116 7.51 12.91 3.53
C GLU A 116 6.33 11.96 3.30
N ILE A 117 6.42 10.98 2.38
CA ILE A 117 5.39 9.93 2.23
C ILE A 117 5.34 9.07 3.49
N GLU A 118 6.51 8.61 3.97
CA GLU A 118 6.59 7.83 5.21
C GLU A 118 5.99 8.58 6.39
N GLU A 119 6.44 9.81 6.63
CA GLU A 119 5.91 10.64 7.72
C GLU A 119 4.41 10.85 7.61
N THR A 120 3.90 11.06 6.39
CA THR A 120 2.47 11.26 6.14
C THR A 120 1.67 10.00 6.44
N LEU A 121 2.18 8.82 6.05
CA LEU A 121 1.54 7.53 6.36
C LEU A 121 1.54 7.25 7.88
N PHE A 122 2.65 7.51 8.58
CA PHE A 122 2.72 7.43 10.04
C PHE A 122 1.66 8.32 10.70
N ASN A 123 1.62 9.58 10.30
CA ASN A 123 0.68 10.57 10.85
C ASN A 123 -0.76 10.20 10.52
N HIS A 124 -1.04 9.61 9.34
CA HIS A 124 -2.36 9.11 8.96
C HIS A 124 -2.85 8.05 9.96
N ILE A 125 -2.02 7.06 10.29
CA ILE A 125 -2.38 6.03 11.26
C ILE A 125 -2.47 6.59 12.70
N LYS A 126 -1.55 7.46 13.10
CA LYS A 126 -1.55 8.07 14.44
C LYS A 126 -2.78 8.94 14.71
N LYS A 127 -3.35 9.57 13.70
CA LYS A 127 -4.60 10.35 13.85
C LYS A 127 -5.88 9.51 13.84
N GLY A 128 -5.77 8.18 13.73
CA GLY A 128 -6.89 7.23 13.78
C GLY A 128 -7.51 6.92 12.41
N ALA A 129 -6.89 7.33 11.30
CA ALA A 129 -7.40 7.07 9.97
C ALA A 129 -7.01 5.66 9.46
N ASN A 130 -7.86 5.05 8.63
CA ASN A 130 -7.71 3.67 8.19
C ASN A 130 -6.88 3.55 6.90
N ALA A 131 -6.18 2.44 6.76
CA ALA A 131 -5.45 2.12 5.54
C ALA A 131 -5.58 0.64 5.15
N LEU A 132 -5.49 0.35 3.86
CA LEU A 132 -5.40 -1.00 3.33
C LEU A 132 -4.19 -1.10 2.40
N PHE A 133 -3.28 -1.99 2.75
CA PHE A 133 -2.12 -2.32 1.96
C PHE A 133 -2.23 -3.74 1.42
N ALA A 134 -2.00 -3.90 0.13
CA ALA A 134 -2.12 -5.17 -0.55
C ALA A 134 -0.86 -5.53 -1.34
N SER A 135 -0.56 -6.83 -1.43
CA SER A 135 0.52 -7.37 -2.27
C SER A 135 1.86 -6.66 -2.00
N ALA A 136 2.43 -6.00 -3.03
CA ALA A 136 3.71 -5.29 -2.94
C ALA A 136 3.72 -4.20 -1.84
N ALA A 137 2.67 -3.41 -1.76
CA ALA A 137 2.56 -2.39 -0.72
C ALA A 137 2.49 -3.00 0.69
N ALA A 138 1.85 -4.15 0.86
CA ALA A 138 1.81 -4.84 2.15
C ALA A 138 3.20 -5.28 2.64
N THR A 139 4.09 -5.61 1.72
CA THR A 139 5.47 -6.05 2.05
C THR A 139 6.29 -4.93 2.68
N THR A 140 5.98 -3.66 2.41
CA THR A 140 6.72 -2.51 2.96
C THR A 140 6.35 -2.14 4.41
N LEU A 141 5.34 -2.78 5.01
CA LEU A 141 4.77 -2.35 6.29
C LEU A 141 5.61 -2.66 7.52
N GLY A 142 6.50 -3.65 7.44
CA GLY A 142 7.41 -4.03 8.53
C GLY A 142 8.71 -3.25 8.52
N GLU A 143 9.63 -3.60 9.44
CA GLU A 143 10.98 -3.02 9.52
C GLU A 143 11.78 -3.25 8.23
N ASN A 144 11.58 -4.40 7.60
CA ASN A 144 12.28 -4.81 6.39
C ASN A 144 11.31 -5.17 5.29
N THR A 145 11.65 -4.81 4.06
CA THR A 145 10.95 -5.16 2.84
C THR A 145 11.70 -6.28 2.11
N LEU A 146 10.98 -7.37 1.78
CA LEU A 146 11.51 -8.42 0.91
C LEU A 146 11.19 -8.09 -0.56
N PRO A 147 12.19 -7.89 -1.43
CA PRO A 147 12.01 -7.56 -2.86
C PRO A 147 11.54 -8.77 -3.68
N VAL A 148 10.36 -9.27 -3.37
CA VAL A 148 9.82 -10.52 -3.97
C VAL A 148 9.64 -10.45 -5.48
N TYR A 149 9.34 -9.27 -6.02
CA TYR A 149 9.22 -9.09 -7.47
C TYR A 149 10.57 -9.31 -8.16
N GLU A 150 11.63 -8.70 -7.65
CA GLU A 150 12.99 -8.77 -8.19
C GLU A 150 13.56 -10.17 -8.04
N ILE A 151 13.31 -10.83 -6.90
CA ILE A 151 13.78 -12.20 -6.65
C ILE A 151 13.09 -13.17 -7.60
N TYR A 152 11.76 -13.16 -7.69
CA TYR A 152 11.01 -14.18 -8.44
C TYR A 152 10.77 -13.85 -9.92
N LYS A 153 10.74 -12.58 -10.30
CA LYS A 153 10.50 -12.15 -11.69
C LYS A 153 11.76 -11.81 -12.45
N VAL A 154 12.76 -11.28 -11.75
CA VAL A 154 14.03 -10.88 -12.36
C VAL A 154 15.12 -11.92 -12.11
N GLY A 155 15.02 -12.72 -11.04
CA GLY A 155 15.95 -13.80 -10.70
C GLY A 155 17.21 -13.32 -10.01
N ILE A 156 17.14 -12.22 -9.25
CA ILE A 156 18.27 -11.75 -8.43
C ILE A 156 18.32 -12.49 -7.10
N ASP A 157 19.51 -12.53 -6.50
CA ASP A 157 19.69 -13.14 -5.18
C ASP A 157 18.84 -12.44 -4.11
N PRO A 158 18.32 -13.17 -3.11
CA PRO A 158 17.55 -12.59 -2.02
C PRO A 158 18.34 -11.54 -1.24
N TYR A 159 17.72 -10.38 -1.01
CA TYR A 159 18.26 -9.29 -0.19
C TYR A 159 17.14 -8.61 0.56
N TRP A 160 17.49 -7.77 1.52
CA TRP A 160 16.54 -6.99 2.30
C TRP A 160 16.71 -5.51 2.01
N GLU A 161 15.59 -4.81 1.96
CA GLU A 161 15.53 -3.35 1.93
C GLU A 161 14.86 -2.83 3.20
N GLU A 162 15.03 -1.55 3.50
CA GLU A 162 14.36 -0.87 4.58
C GLU A 162 12.84 -0.81 4.28
N GLY A 163 12.02 -1.09 5.29
CA GLY A 163 10.58 -0.97 5.24
C GLY A 163 10.09 0.31 5.91
N LEU A 164 8.78 0.54 5.87
CA LEU A 164 8.13 1.69 6.51
C LEU A 164 8.00 1.55 8.03
N ASP A 165 8.12 0.35 8.56
CA ASP A 165 7.86 0.03 9.99
C ASP A 165 6.55 0.59 10.56
N LEU A 166 5.51 0.72 9.73
CA LEU A 166 4.19 1.17 10.20
C LEU A 166 3.57 0.22 11.24
N LEU A 167 3.96 -1.07 11.20
CA LEU A 167 3.52 -2.07 12.19
C LEU A 167 4.19 -1.89 13.54
N GLY A 168 5.34 -1.23 13.60
CA GLY A 168 5.99 -0.80 14.84
C GLY A 168 5.11 0.11 15.69
N LEU A 169 4.19 0.89 15.09
CA LEU A 169 3.19 1.68 15.82
C LEU A 169 2.28 0.82 16.72
N TYR A 170 2.08 -0.45 16.36
CA TYR A 170 1.28 -1.42 17.13
C TYR A 170 2.14 -2.32 18.02
N GLY A 171 3.44 -2.04 18.11
CA GLY A 171 4.40 -2.85 18.88
C GLY A 171 4.76 -4.17 18.20
N LEU A 172 4.62 -4.26 16.86
CA LEU A 172 4.95 -5.45 16.09
C LEU A 172 6.28 -5.24 15.36
N SER A 173 7.33 -5.96 15.76
CA SER A 173 8.60 -6.07 15.03
C SER A 173 8.52 -7.27 14.09
N CYS A 174 8.27 -7.04 12.81
CA CYS A 174 8.03 -8.11 11.84
C CYS A 174 8.30 -7.69 10.39
N THR A 175 8.35 -8.67 9.52
CA THR A 175 8.36 -8.50 8.05
C THR A 175 7.10 -9.14 7.47
N VAL A 176 6.46 -8.45 6.54
CA VAL A 176 5.26 -8.96 5.86
C VAL A 176 5.66 -9.66 4.56
N VAL A 177 5.30 -10.94 4.44
CA VAL A 177 5.49 -11.72 3.21
C VAL A 177 4.12 -12.15 2.68
N PRO A 178 3.70 -11.71 1.49
CA PRO A 178 2.40 -12.06 0.91
C PRO A 178 2.28 -13.58 0.64
N VAL A 179 1.09 -14.13 0.88
CA VAL A 179 0.80 -15.58 0.75
C VAL A 179 1.10 -16.12 -0.67
N SER A 180 0.87 -15.33 -1.72
CA SER A 180 1.16 -15.72 -3.11
C SER A 180 2.61 -16.11 -3.36
N TYR A 181 3.54 -15.59 -2.57
CA TYR A 181 4.96 -15.92 -2.66
C TYR A 181 5.36 -17.09 -1.76
N THR A 182 4.65 -17.31 -0.66
CA THR A 182 4.89 -18.46 0.21
C THR A 182 4.48 -19.79 -0.44
N HIS A 183 3.46 -19.79 -1.31
CA HIS A 183 3.06 -20.97 -2.07
C HIS A 183 4.07 -21.38 -3.15
N LEU A 184 4.79 -20.45 -3.75
CA LEU A 184 5.82 -20.76 -4.74
C LEU A 184 7.00 -21.53 -4.13
N ARG A 185 7.37 -21.24 -2.88
CA ARG A 185 8.44 -21.98 -2.19
C ARG A 185 8.06 -23.40 -1.81
N ALA A 186 6.79 -23.68 -1.51
CA ALA A 186 6.33 -25.03 -1.18
C ALA A 186 6.48 -26.03 -2.35
N HIS A 187 6.48 -25.53 -3.59
CA HIS A 187 6.68 -26.35 -4.79
C HIS A 187 8.16 -26.52 -5.19
N GLU A 188 9.07 -25.67 -4.70
CA GLU A 188 10.50 -25.74 -5.00
C GLU A 188 11.28 -26.66 -4.06
N THR A 189 10.71 -27.06 -2.93
CA THR A 189 11.34 -27.94 -1.95
C THR A 189 11.08 -29.43 -2.19
N ASP A 190 10.32 -29.79 -3.22
CA ASP A 190 10.02 -31.17 -3.60
C ASP A 190 10.86 -31.65 -4.82
N LEU A 191 12.06 -31.07 -5.07
CA LEU A 191 13.02 -31.51 -6.07
C LEU A 191 14.29 -32.08 -5.42
#